data_d8f131819c7e9e8fa522674661b9d625
#
_entry.id   d8f131819c7e9e8fa522674661b9d625
#
_cell.length_a   1.000
_cell.length_b   1.000
_cell.length_c   1.000
_cell.angle_alpha   90.00
_cell.angle_beta   90.00
_cell.angle_gamma   90.00
#
_symmetry.space_group_name_H-M   'P 1'
#
loop_
_entity.id
_entity.type
_entity.pdbx_description
1 polymer ?
#
loop_
_entity_poly.entity_id
_entity_poly.type
_entity_poly.pdbx_seq_one_letter_code
_entity_poly.pdbx_strand_id
1 'polypeptide(L)'
;MTEAGLDAAARSLRAWLNRQQFSDLSASEVTAFFTDAVADWATDQGYEVQREVTLPTATRQNRTGRLDLQLRHRSGKGRLISIEVDRGTKEWSLDKLVQAAELGHLALWLRWSRAPVTLPIPPTVRLIRAQVLRRTTLARAKLHSLRPDNCG
;
A
#
# COMPACT_ATOMS: atom_id res chain seq x y z
N MET A 1 8.52 20.13 -4.28
CA MET A 1 9.57 19.34 -3.61
C MET A 1 9.05 18.07 -3.06
N THR A 2 8.03 18.13 -2.24
CA THR A 2 7.39 16.94 -1.68
C THR A 2 6.87 15.98 -2.75
N GLU A 3 6.32 16.50 -3.84
CA GLU A 3 5.77 15.68 -4.91
C GLU A 3 6.83 14.87 -5.67
N ALA A 4 8.03 15.43 -5.85
CA ALA A 4 9.10 14.71 -6.55
C ALA A 4 9.55 13.46 -5.78
N GLY A 5 9.71 13.56 -4.46
CA GLY A 5 10.06 12.41 -3.62
C GLY A 5 8.94 11.38 -3.57
N LEU A 6 7.70 11.83 -3.48
CA LEU A 6 6.53 10.97 -3.48
C LEU A 6 6.40 10.22 -4.80
N ASP A 7 6.57 10.91 -5.94
CA ASP A 7 6.52 10.29 -7.26
C ASP A 7 7.64 9.27 -7.45
N ALA A 8 8.85 9.58 -6.97
CA ALA A 8 9.99 8.67 -7.05
C ALA A 8 9.74 7.39 -6.25
N ALA A 9 9.23 7.51 -5.03
CA ALA A 9 8.89 6.37 -4.19
C ALA A 9 7.80 5.51 -4.85
N ALA A 10 6.75 6.13 -5.36
CA ALA A 10 5.67 5.43 -6.05
C ALA A 10 6.18 4.68 -7.28
N ARG A 11 7.02 5.33 -8.11
CA ARG A 11 7.61 4.69 -9.28
C ARG A 11 8.48 3.48 -8.92
N SER A 12 9.32 3.63 -7.91
CA SER A 12 10.20 2.57 -7.45
C SER A 12 9.41 1.36 -6.94
N LEU A 13 8.39 1.61 -6.11
CA LEU A 13 7.55 0.54 -5.59
C LEU A 13 6.75 -0.13 -6.71
N ARG A 14 6.20 0.65 -7.63
CA ARG A 14 5.46 0.12 -8.78
C ARG A 14 6.33 -0.79 -9.64
N ALA A 15 7.57 -0.39 -9.89
CA ALA A 15 8.51 -1.22 -10.65
C ALA A 15 8.82 -2.54 -9.92
N TRP A 16 8.95 -2.51 -8.60
CA TRP A 16 9.15 -3.71 -7.80
C TRP A 16 7.94 -4.64 -7.87
N LEU A 17 6.74 -4.08 -7.69
CA LEU A 17 5.50 -4.85 -7.72
C LEU A 17 5.22 -5.46 -9.10
N ASN A 18 5.62 -4.78 -10.17
CA ASN A 18 5.46 -5.30 -11.54
C ASN A 18 6.27 -6.55 -11.83
N ARG A 19 7.24 -6.89 -10.98
CA ARG A 19 8.00 -8.13 -11.08
C ARG A 19 7.40 -9.26 -10.25
N GLN A 20 6.36 -8.99 -9.48
CA GLN A 20 5.75 -9.97 -8.60
C GLN A 20 4.67 -10.78 -9.33
N GLN A 21 4.48 -12.01 -8.89
CA GLN A 21 3.41 -12.86 -9.39
C GLN A 21 2.98 -13.85 -8.31
N PHE A 22 1.73 -14.24 -8.38
CA PHE A 22 1.19 -15.31 -7.54
C PHE A 22 0.00 -15.96 -8.25
N SER A 23 -0.36 -17.17 -7.82
CA SER A 23 -1.49 -17.91 -8.38
C SER A 23 -2.37 -18.46 -7.27
N ASP A 24 -3.67 -18.30 -7.43
CA ASP A 24 -4.70 -18.97 -6.64
C ASP A 24 -4.59 -18.78 -5.12
N LEU A 25 -4.46 -17.53 -4.71
CA LEU A 25 -4.46 -17.14 -3.30
C LEU A 25 -5.85 -16.70 -2.84
N SER A 26 -6.15 -16.92 -1.57
CA SER A 26 -7.33 -16.32 -0.93
C SER A 26 -7.14 -14.80 -0.78
N ALA A 27 -8.21 -14.08 -0.49
CA ALA A 27 -8.12 -12.62 -0.31
C ALA A 27 -7.16 -12.22 0.81
N SER A 28 -7.20 -12.91 1.95
CA SER A 28 -6.28 -12.62 3.06
C SER A 28 -4.83 -12.92 2.71
N GLU A 29 -4.59 -14.00 1.96
CA GLU A 29 -3.25 -14.34 1.48
C GLU A 29 -2.72 -13.31 0.48
N VAL A 30 -3.59 -12.73 -0.36
CA VAL A 30 -3.19 -11.67 -1.30
C VAL A 30 -2.73 -10.43 -0.55
N THR A 31 -3.50 -10.00 0.45
CA THR A 31 -3.11 -8.83 1.25
C THR A 31 -1.78 -9.07 1.96
N ALA A 32 -1.59 -10.27 2.54
CA ALA A 32 -0.32 -10.65 3.17
C ALA A 32 0.82 -10.66 2.15
N PHE A 33 0.60 -11.20 0.96
CA PHE A 33 1.60 -11.22 -0.11
C PHE A 33 2.06 -9.81 -0.46
N PHE A 34 1.13 -8.89 -0.68
CA PHE A 34 1.48 -7.51 -1.02
C PHE A 34 2.19 -6.79 0.13
N THR A 35 1.73 -7.01 1.36
CA THR A 35 2.39 -6.41 2.53
C THR A 35 3.84 -6.88 2.63
N ASP A 36 4.09 -8.18 2.44
CA ASP A 36 5.43 -8.73 2.45
C ASP A 36 6.27 -8.22 1.27
N ALA A 37 5.69 -8.12 0.08
CA ALA A 37 6.38 -7.61 -1.10
C ALA A 37 6.82 -6.15 -0.90
N VAL A 38 5.96 -5.33 -0.30
CA VAL A 38 6.29 -3.93 0.03
C VAL A 38 7.41 -3.89 1.07
N ALA A 39 7.35 -4.73 2.09
CA ALA A 39 8.39 -4.80 3.12
C ALA A 39 9.73 -5.22 2.51
N ASP A 40 9.75 -6.16 1.58
CA ASP A 40 10.95 -6.59 0.87
C ASP A 40 11.53 -5.47 0.01
N TRP A 41 10.67 -4.74 -0.70
CA TRP A 41 11.09 -3.56 -1.45
C TRP A 41 11.75 -2.52 -0.54
N ALA A 42 11.11 -2.23 0.60
CA ALA A 42 11.61 -1.24 1.54
C ALA A 42 12.99 -1.63 2.08
N THR A 43 13.16 -2.90 2.44
CA THR A 43 14.44 -3.43 2.92
C THR A 43 15.52 -3.31 1.85
N ASP A 44 15.18 -3.64 0.61
CA ASP A 44 16.10 -3.51 -0.53
C ASP A 44 16.53 -2.06 -0.77
N GLN A 45 15.65 -1.11 -0.51
CA GLN A 45 15.92 0.33 -0.66
C GLN A 45 16.64 0.95 0.56
N GLY A 46 16.95 0.16 1.58
CA GLY A 46 17.67 0.63 2.76
C GLY A 46 16.79 1.16 3.89
N TYR A 47 15.51 0.80 3.90
CA TYR A 47 14.58 1.21 4.94
C TYR A 47 14.43 0.15 6.02
N GLU A 48 14.24 0.61 7.25
CA GLU A 48 13.73 -0.21 8.34
C GLU A 48 12.20 -0.20 8.24
N VAL A 49 11.58 -1.36 8.44
CA VAL A 49 10.15 -1.55 8.28
C VAL A 49 9.50 -1.78 9.64
N GLN A 50 8.50 -0.97 9.96
CA GLN A 50 7.63 -1.20 11.10
C GLN A 50 6.22 -1.50 10.58
N ARG A 51 5.59 -2.52 11.17
CA ARG A 51 4.22 -2.92 10.81
C ARG A 51 3.24 -2.50 11.89
N GLU A 52 2.00 -2.25 11.52
CA GLU A 52 0.91 -1.91 12.45
C GLU A 52 1.27 -0.73 13.35
N VAL A 53 1.69 0.38 12.75
CA VAL A 53 2.16 1.56 13.47
C VAL A 53 1.00 2.46 13.83
N THR A 54 0.86 2.79 15.11
CA THR A 54 -0.17 3.70 15.59
C THR A 54 0.05 5.11 15.04
N LEU A 55 -1.01 5.73 14.53
CA LEU A 55 -1.01 7.10 14.06
C LEU A 55 -1.91 7.93 14.99
N PRO A 56 -1.34 8.61 16.01
CA PRO A 56 -2.14 9.23 17.08
C PRO A 56 -3.11 10.30 16.61
N THR A 57 -2.82 10.96 15.50
CA THR A 57 -3.66 12.04 14.95
C THR A 57 -4.84 11.53 14.15
N ALA A 58 -4.83 10.27 13.73
CA ALA A 58 -5.92 9.68 12.96
C ALA A 58 -6.84 8.90 13.89
N THR A 59 -8.00 9.47 14.22
CA THR A 59 -8.98 8.82 15.09
C THR A 59 -10.33 8.74 14.38
N ARG A 60 -11.03 7.64 14.60
CA ARG A 60 -12.36 7.41 14.08
C ARG A 60 -13.14 6.55 15.07
N GLN A 61 -14.33 7.00 15.50
CA GLN A 61 -15.16 6.26 16.45
C GLN A 61 -14.39 5.84 17.72
N ASN A 62 -13.61 6.77 18.28
CA ASN A 62 -12.78 6.55 19.47
C ASN A 62 -11.68 5.48 19.27
N ARG A 63 -11.35 5.15 18.03
CA ARG A 63 -10.24 4.25 17.71
C ARG A 63 -9.11 5.03 17.07
N THR A 64 -7.91 4.76 17.54
CA THR A 64 -6.70 5.31 16.94
C THR A 64 -6.37 4.52 15.67
N GLY A 65 -6.03 5.22 14.60
CA GLY A 65 -5.64 4.59 13.34
C GLY A 65 -4.30 3.90 13.44
N ARG A 66 -4.14 2.78 12.72
CA ARG A 66 -2.87 2.11 12.53
C ARG A 66 -2.55 2.07 11.06
N LEU A 67 -1.30 2.35 10.74
CA LEU A 67 -0.77 2.19 9.39
C LEU A 67 -0.28 0.76 9.22
N ASP A 68 -0.51 0.17 8.06
CA ASP A 68 -0.01 -1.18 7.78
C ASP A 68 1.51 -1.22 7.83
N LEU A 69 2.17 -0.22 7.24
CA LEU A 69 3.62 -0.13 7.19
C LEU A 69 4.08 1.32 7.38
N GLN A 70 5.17 1.48 8.11
CA GLN A 70 5.90 2.74 8.19
C GLN A 70 7.38 2.46 7.99
N LEU A 71 8.02 3.25 7.13
CA LEU A 71 9.39 3.03 6.70
C LEU A 71 10.25 4.22 7.12
N ARG A 72 11.41 3.90 7.70
CA ARG A 72 12.43 4.89 8.07
C ARG A 72 13.73 4.46 7.42
N HIS A 73 14.38 5.36 6.69
CA HIS A 73 15.66 5.04 6.08
C HIS A 73 16.72 4.79 7.18
N ARG A 74 17.57 3.79 6.98
CA ARG A 74 18.60 3.40 7.95
C ARG A 74 19.59 4.50 8.25
N SER A 75 19.81 5.41 7.31
CA SER A 75 20.67 6.57 7.51
C SER A 75 20.08 7.58 8.49
N GLY A 76 18.81 7.45 8.84
CA GLY A 76 18.07 8.43 9.64
C GLY A 76 17.72 9.70 8.87
N LYS A 77 18.05 9.77 7.59
CA LYS A 77 17.76 10.93 6.73
C LYS A 77 16.52 10.68 5.90
N GLY A 78 15.93 11.75 5.43
CA GLY A 78 14.74 11.71 4.58
C GLY A 78 13.46 11.59 5.39
N ARG A 79 12.35 11.56 4.66
CA ARG A 79 11.01 11.52 5.23
C ARG A 79 10.60 10.09 5.51
N LEU A 80 9.78 9.91 6.53
CA LEU A 80 9.12 8.63 6.75
C LEU A 80 8.18 8.35 5.58
N ILE A 81 8.01 7.06 5.26
CA ILE A 81 7.05 6.61 4.26
C ILE A 81 5.96 5.83 5.00
N SER A 82 4.72 6.23 4.80
CA SER A 82 3.54 5.57 5.37
C SER A 82 2.76 4.88 4.28
N ILE A 83 2.43 3.60 4.46
CA ILE A 83 1.82 2.78 3.43
C ILE A 83 0.63 2.03 3.99
N GLU A 84 -0.47 2.05 3.23
CA GLU A 84 -1.63 1.19 3.44
C GLU A 84 -1.76 0.20 2.30
N VAL A 85 -2.13 -1.03 2.63
CA VAL A 85 -2.34 -2.12 1.67
C VAL A 85 -3.77 -2.62 1.84
N ASP A 86 -4.60 -2.40 0.83
CA ASP A 86 -6.02 -2.70 0.91
C ASP A 86 -6.57 -3.47 -0.28
N ARG A 87 -7.55 -4.31 0.00
CA ARG A 87 -8.45 -4.81 -1.00
C ARG A 87 -9.58 -3.82 -1.17
N GLY A 88 -9.77 -3.28 -2.36
CA GLY A 88 -10.84 -2.35 -2.61
C GLY A 88 -10.59 -0.96 -2.03
N THR A 89 -11.63 -0.15 -1.97
CA THR A 89 -11.54 1.25 -1.60
C THR A 89 -12.03 1.44 -0.16
N LYS A 90 -11.11 1.73 0.74
CA LYS A 90 -11.40 2.01 2.14
C LYS A 90 -11.13 3.48 2.45
N GLU A 91 -12.18 4.22 2.70
CA GLU A 91 -12.09 5.64 3.04
C GLU A 91 -11.23 5.88 4.27
N TRP A 92 -11.33 5.02 5.29
CA TRP A 92 -10.51 5.12 6.49
C TRP A 92 -9.01 5.02 6.22
N SER A 93 -8.61 4.17 5.26
CA SER A 93 -7.21 4.07 4.86
C SER A 93 -6.71 5.36 4.23
N LEU A 94 -7.53 5.97 3.36
CA LEU A 94 -7.19 7.26 2.76
C LEU A 94 -7.09 8.35 3.83
N ASP A 95 -8.01 8.40 4.78
CA ASP A 95 -7.98 9.37 5.88
C ASP A 95 -6.67 9.26 6.68
N LYS A 96 -6.24 8.05 6.99
CA LYS A 96 -4.97 7.83 7.70
C LYS A 96 -3.76 8.32 6.89
N LEU A 97 -3.76 8.05 5.60
CA LEU A 97 -2.67 8.49 4.72
C LEU A 97 -2.63 10.00 4.58
N VAL A 98 -3.77 10.66 4.51
CA VAL A 98 -3.85 12.13 4.49
C VAL A 98 -3.27 12.70 5.79
N GLN A 99 -3.60 12.11 6.94
CA GLN A 99 -3.05 12.53 8.22
C GLN A 99 -1.53 12.32 8.28
N ALA A 100 -1.04 11.20 7.79
CA ALA A 100 0.39 10.93 7.71
C ALA A 100 1.10 11.97 6.82
N ALA A 101 0.50 12.33 5.69
CA ALA A 101 1.05 13.35 4.80
C ALA A 101 1.13 14.72 5.49
N GLU A 102 0.13 15.07 6.31
CA GLU A 102 0.15 16.31 7.09
C GLU A 102 1.28 16.32 8.12
N LEU A 103 1.71 15.16 8.60
CA LEU A 103 2.88 15.03 9.47
C LEU A 103 4.21 15.08 8.71
N GLY A 104 4.17 15.22 7.40
CA GLY A 104 5.35 15.28 6.55
C GLY A 104 5.80 13.93 5.97
N HIS A 105 5.02 12.88 6.14
CA HIS A 105 5.36 11.57 5.58
C HIS A 105 5.04 11.52 4.09
N LEU A 106 5.80 10.70 3.35
CA LEU A 106 5.38 10.29 2.01
C LEU A 106 4.30 9.23 2.17
N ALA A 107 3.15 9.43 1.54
CA ALA A 107 1.99 8.56 1.73
C ALA A 107 1.68 7.77 0.46
N LEU A 108 1.75 6.44 0.56
CA LEU A 108 1.49 5.52 -0.56
C LEU A 108 0.33 4.61 -0.21
N TRP A 109 -0.56 4.42 -1.16
CA TRP A 109 -1.70 3.52 -1.02
C TRP A 109 -1.63 2.44 -2.08
N LEU A 110 -1.35 1.20 -1.65
CA LEU A 110 -1.41 0.04 -2.52
C LEU A 110 -2.79 -0.58 -2.39
N ARG A 111 -3.49 -0.61 -3.49
CA ARG A 111 -4.82 -1.16 -3.55
C ARG A 111 -4.89 -2.27 -4.59
N TRP A 112 -5.41 -3.41 -4.20
CA TRP A 112 -5.61 -4.53 -5.11
C TRP A 112 -7.11 -4.82 -5.24
N SER A 113 -7.62 -4.67 -6.40
CA SER A 113 -9.00 -5.01 -6.81
C SER A 113 -9.19 -4.51 -8.23
N ARG A 114 -10.06 -5.15 -8.97
CA ARG A 114 -10.39 -4.69 -10.33
C ARG A 114 -11.38 -3.53 -10.33
N ALA A 115 -12.06 -3.31 -9.21
CA ALA A 115 -13.03 -2.22 -9.11
C ALA A 115 -12.36 -0.85 -9.23
N PRO A 116 -12.96 0.13 -9.89
CA PRO A 116 -12.39 1.47 -9.98
C PRO A 116 -12.37 2.16 -8.62
N VAL A 117 -11.40 3.05 -8.42
CA VAL A 117 -11.37 3.92 -7.24
C VAL A 117 -12.27 5.11 -7.51
N THR A 118 -13.28 5.28 -6.69
CA THR A 118 -14.25 6.37 -6.82
C THR A 118 -13.99 7.53 -5.89
N LEU A 119 -13.12 7.35 -4.88
CA LEU A 119 -12.75 8.44 -3.97
C LEU A 119 -11.75 9.39 -4.64
N PRO A 120 -11.89 10.71 -4.44
CA PRO A 120 -10.87 11.64 -4.89
C PRO A 120 -9.58 11.41 -4.10
N ILE A 121 -8.46 11.30 -4.81
CA ILE A 121 -7.15 11.09 -4.20
C ILE A 121 -6.42 12.44 -4.16
N PRO A 122 -6.13 12.97 -2.97
CA PRO A 122 -5.42 14.23 -2.89
C PRO A 122 -3.98 14.11 -3.40
N PRO A 123 -3.36 15.21 -3.85
CA PRO A 123 -2.00 15.16 -4.43
C PRO A 123 -0.91 14.73 -3.44
N THR A 124 -1.21 14.71 -2.15
CA THR A 124 -0.28 14.26 -1.10
C THR A 124 -0.23 12.75 -0.93
N VAL A 125 -1.10 12.01 -1.61
CA VAL A 125 -1.15 10.55 -1.57
C VAL A 125 -0.96 10.01 -2.98
N ARG A 126 -0.15 8.96 -3.14
CA ARG A 126 -0.03 8.27 -4.42
C ARG A 126 -0.66 6.89 -4.33
N LEU A 127 -1.54 6.63 -5.27
CA LEU A 127 -2.24 5.36 -5.41
C LEU A 127 -1.47 4.45 -6.37
N ILE A 128 -1.25 3.21 -5.96
CA ILE A 128 -0.74 2.15 -6.81
C ILE A 128 -1.83 1.08 -6.88
N ARG A 129 -2.19 0.70 -8.10
CA ARG A 129 -3.26 -0.27 -8.35
C ARG A 129 -2.68 -1.58 -8.86
N ALA A 130 -2.91 -2.65 -8.14
CA ALA A 130 -2.55 -3.99 -8.57
C ALA A 130 -3.79 -4.66 -9.22
N GLN A 131 -3.66 -5.03 -10.47
CA GLN A 131 -4.73 -5.67 -11.25
C GLN A 131 -4.74 -7.17 -10.96
N VAL A 132 -5.42 -7.55 -9.90
CA VAL A 132 -5.50 -8.94 -9.46
C VAL A 132 -6.69 -9.62 -10.15
N LEU A 133 -6.41 -10.75 -10.79
CA LEU A 133 -7.43 -11.57 -11.43
C LEU A 133 -8.12 -12.45 -10.38
N ARG A 134 -9.40 -12.72 -10.59
CA ARG A 134 -10.19 -13.56 -9.69
C ARG A 134 -10.89 -14.66 -10.48
N ARG A 135 -10.84 -15.88 -9.96
CA ARG A 135 -11.69 -16.98 -10.45
C ARG A 135 -12.48 -17.57 -9.30
N THR A 136 -13.62 -18.14 -9.62
CA THR A 136 -14.47 -18.83 -8.65
C THR A 136 -14.42 -20.33 -8.95
N THR A 137 -14.12 -21.15 -7.94
CA THR A 137 -14.09 -22.61 -8.09
C THR A 137 -15.51 -23.19 -8.08
N LEU A 138 -15.64 -24.48 -8.41
CA LEU A 138 -16.91 -25.19 -8.32
C LEU A 138 -17.48 -25.20 -6.90
N ALA A 139 -16.61 -25.19 -5.90
CA ALA A 139 -17.00 -25.10 -4.49
C ALA A 139 -17.28 -23.64 -4.05
N ARG A 140 -17.34 -22.70 -5.01
CA ARG A 140 -17.59 -21.26 -4.80
C ARG A 140 -16.48 -20.53 -4.02
N ALA A 141 -15.29 -21.11 -3.92
CA ALA A 141 -14.14 -20.42 -3.39
C ALA A 141 -13.62 -19.39 -4.40
N LYS A 142 -13.28 -18.19 -3.92
CA LYS A 142 -12.71 -17.13 -4.75
C LYS A 142 -11.21 -17.16 -4.61
N LEU A 143 -10.51 -17.35 -5.71
CA LEU A 143 -9.06 -17.40 -5.78
C LEU A 143 -8.54 -16.28 -6.66
N HIS A 144 -7.39 -15.74 -6.27
CA HIS A 144 -6.81 -14.56 -6.88
C HIS A 144 -5.42 -14.85 -7.41
N SER A 145 -5.11 -14.22 -8.54
CA SER A 145 -3.80 -14.37 -9.19
C SER A 145 -3.30 -13.03 -9.70
N LEU A 146 -1.99 -12.87 -9.69
CA LEU A 146 -1.32 -11.69 -10.22
C LEU A 146 -0.28 -12.13 -11.25
N ARG A 147 -0.31 -11.50 -12.42
CA ARG A 147 0.71 -11.65 -13.45
C ARG A 147 1.68 -10.46 -13.38
N PRO A 148 2.93 -10.63 -13.85
CA PRO A 148 3.87 -9.50 -13.93
C PRO A 148 3.29 -8.35 -14.77
N ASP A 149 3.76 -7.14 -14.51
CA ASP A 149 3.41 -5.91 -15.23
C ASP A 149 1.93 -5.47 -15.09
N ASN A 150 1.26 -5.86 -14.00
CA ASN A 150 -0.13 -5.49 -13.73
C ASN A 150 -0.31 -4.56 -12.53
N CYS A 151 0.72 -3.80 -12.17
CA CYS A 151 0.65 -2.76 -11.14
C CYS A 151 0.90 -1.39 -11.78
N GLY A 152 -0.06 -0.52 -11.63
CA GLY A 152 -0.03 0.83 -12.21
C GLY A 152 -0.31 1.96 -11.23
#